data_170adbfb0443afa38e7783dc7630efd0
#
_entry.id   170adbfb0443afa38e7783dc7630efd0
#
_cell.length_a   1.000
_cell.length_b   1.000
_cell.length_c   1.000
_cell.angle_alpha   90.00
_cell.angle_beta   90.00
_cell.angle_gamma   90.00
#
_symmetry.space_group_name_H-M   'P 1'
#
loop_
_entity.id
_entity.type
_entity.pdbx_description
1 polymer ?
#
loop_
_entity_poly.entity_id
_entity_poly.type
_entity_poly.pdbx_seq_one_letter_code
_entity_poly.pdbx_strand_id
1 'polypeptide(L)'
;MTGNRTVTVVAACLFLALFAGSVFSLREVDAARGQDATMEEILYLPSGKTVKHLSLGYSSLLADIYWTRAVQYFGGRLGQPSMRYDLLYPLLDITTDLDPHLLEAYQSGSVFLSQPQPEGAGQPDKAVALLEKGIRENPSYWRLYFTLGFVHYIDRRDFKSAQEAFEKGSNVPGALPFMKVMAARMAERSDDISTAMYLWKAVYEVTADPTVKETAMKHLASLQATLDMAELARRVQFYREKAGALPTSWTDLVRTGLLRGVPLDPNGAAYKLMPDGTIQVEDPRKFPFLSPGRR
;
A
#
# COMPACT_ATOMS: atom_id res chain seq x y z
N MET A 1 37.70 28.09 -52.13
CA MET A 1 37.29 27.02 -51.20
C MET A 1 37.99 27.11 -49.82
N THR A 2 38.80 28.06 -49.52
CA THR A 2 39.57 28.24 -48.26
C THR A 2 38.79 28.97 -47.13
N GLY A 3 37.84 29.85 -47.47
CA GLY A 3 37.10 30.62 -46.47
C GLY A 3 36.17 29.78 -45.57
N ASN A 4 35.62 28.68 -46.03
CA ASN A 4 34.67 27.87 -45.27
C ASN A 4 35.38 27.01 -44.19
N ARG A 5 36.64 26.59 -44.43
CA ARG A 5 37.44 25.82 -43.47
C ARG A 5 37.86 26.68 -42.26
N THR A 6 38.23 27.93 -42.52
CA THR A 6 38.64 28.87 -41.47
C THR A 6 37.47 29.19 -40.52
N VAL A 7 36.26 29.44 -41.08
CA VAL A 7 35.05 29.68 -40.30
C VAL A 7 34.67 28.46 -39.45
N THR A 8 34.77 27.25 -40.00
CA THR A 8 34.48 25.99 -39.27
C THR A 8 35.46 25.76 -38.10
N VAL A 9 36.75 26.02 -38.33
CA VAL A 9 37.78 25.89 -37.29
C VAL A 9 37.57 26.91 -36.17
N VAL A 10 37.28 28.19 -36.52
CA VAL A 10 36.99 29.22 -35.53
C VAL A 10 35.73 28.90 -34.72
N ALA A 11 34.66 28.42 -35.36
CA ALA A 11 33.45 27.98 -34.69
C ALA A 11 33.67 26.79 -33.74
N ALA A 12 34.49 25.81 -34.17
CA ALA A 12 34.86 24.67 -33.34
C ALA A 12 35.72 25.09 -32.11
N CYS A 13 36.65 25.99 -32.28
CA CYS A 13 37.45 26.51 -31.18
C CYS A 13 36.61 27.33 -30.18
N LEU A 14 35.66 28.14 -30.67
CA LEU A 14 34.74 28.88 -29.83
C LEU A 14 33.82 27.94 -29.05
N PHE A 15 33.30 26.90 -29.67
CA PHE A 15 32.48 25.89 -29.02
C PHE A 15 33.26 25.17 -27.93
N LEU A 16 34.49 24.72 -28.18
CA LEU A 16 35.36 24.07 -27.20
C LEU A 16 35.73 25.00 -26.05
N ALA A 17 35.99 26.27 -26.32
CA ALA A 17 36.28 27.27 -25.27
C ALA A 17 35.06 27.53 -24.37
N LEU A 18 33.84 27.64 -24.95
CA LEU A 18 32.61 27.80 -24.21
C LEU A 18 32.27 26.55 -23.39
N PHE A 19 32.49 25.37 -23.98
CA PHE A 19 32.30 24.10 -23.27
C PHE A 19 33.26 23.93 -22.09
N ALA A 20 34.55 24.22 -22.30
CA ALA A 20 35.54 24.20 -21.23
C ALA A 20 35.25 25.24 -20.12
N GLY A 21 34.82 26.43 -20.49
CA GLY A 21 34.37 27.45 -19.54
C GLY A 21 33.15 27.02 -18.72
N SER A 22 32.19 26.36 -19.36
CA SER A 22 31.01 25.79 -18.71
C SER A 22 31.38 24.68 -17.72
N VAL A 23 32.27 23.76 -18.10
CA VAL A 23 32.77 22.68 -17.22
C VAL A 23 33.55 23.24 -16.02
N PHE A 24 34.36 24.27 -16.25
CA PHE A 24 35.11 24.92 -15.18
C PHE A 24 34.19 25.65 -14.20
N SER A 25 33.22 26.41 -14.71
CA SER A 25 32.19 27.08 -13.88
C SER A 25 31.36 26.09 -13.08
N LEU A 26 30.97 24.94 -13.65
CA LEU A 26 30.27 23.88 -12.93
C LEU A 26 31.10 23.30 -11.79
N ARG A 27 32.40 23.07 -11.99
CA ARG A 27 33.32 22.59 -10.95
C ARG A 27 33.49 23.58 -9.80
N GLU A 28 33.57 24.86 -10.10
CA GLU A 28 33.63 25.94 -9.07
C GLU A 28 32.35 25.99 -8.25
N VAL A 29 31.19 25.88 -8.92
CA VAL A 29 29.87 25.81 -8.25
C VAL A 29 29.76 24.56 -7.39
N ASP A 30 30.17 23.39 -7.87
CA ASP A 30 30.16 22.16 -7.09
C ASP A 30 31.13 22.18 -5.90
N ALA A 31 32.31 22.82 -6.05
CA ALA A 31 33.24 22.99 -4.96
C ALA A 31 32.77 24.00 -3.90
N ALA A 32 32.01 25.03 -4.31
CA ALA A 32 31.39 26.01 -3.41
C ALA A 32 30.14 25.47 -2.70
N ARG A 33 29.53 24.39 -3.20
CA ARG A 33 28.40 23.70 -2.57
C ARG A 33 28.91 22.81 -1.44
N GLY A 34 29.00 23.35 -0.21
CA GLY A 34 29.25 22.55 0.99
C GLY A 34 28.12 21.52 1.23
N GLN A 35 28.36 20.53 2.12
CA GLN A 35 27.40 19.48 2.47
C GLN A 35 26.05 19.99 3.04
N ASP A 36 25.95 21.29 3.37
CA ASP A 36 24.75 21.95 3.91
C ASP A 36 23.81 22.58 2.84
N ALA A 37 24.11 22.40 1.57
CA ALA A 37 23.35 23.02 0.45
C ALA A 37 21.90 22.52 0.27
N THR A 38 21.43 21.55 1.08
CA THR A 38 20.12 20.89 0.92
C THR A 38 18.92 21.82 1.14
N MET A 39 19.02 22.85 1.99
CA MET A 39 17.90 23.77 2.22
C MET A 39 17.77 24.83 1.12
N GLU A 40 18.89 25.32 0.57
CA GLU A 40 18.87 26.25 -0.56
C GLU A 40 18.43 25.61 -1.87
N GLU A 41 18.70 24.31 -2.06
CA GLU A 41 18.26 23.56 -3.24
C GLU A 41 16.72 23.42 -3.34
N ILE A 42 16.02 23.32 -2.21
CA ILE A 42 14.53 23.26 -2.20
C ILE A 42 13.91 24.57 -2.68
N LEU A 43 14.51 25.71 -2.33
CA LEU A 43 14.02 27.05 -2.68
C LEU A 43 14.10 27.34 -4.20
N TYR A 44 14.96 26.62 -4.93
CA TYR A 44 15.18 26.82 -6.37
C TYR A 44 14.54 25.75 -7.27
N LEU A 45 13.78 24.79 -6.71
CA LEU A 45 13.05 23.85 -7.56
C LEU A 45 11.79 24.52 -8.12
N PRO A 46 11.73 24.77 -9.42
CA PRO A 46 10.51 25.30 -10.04
C PRO A 46 9.40 24.27 -9.96
N SER A 47 8.13 24.70 -9.98
CA SER A 47 7.01 23.76 -10.02
C SER A 47 7.06 22.94 -11.31
N GLY A 48 6.65 21.66 -11.26
CA GLY A 48 6.61 20.79 -12.43
C GLY A 48 5.78 21.38 -13.57
N LYS A 49 4.69 22.11 -13.25
CA LYS A 49 3.88 22.84 -14.25
C LYS A 49 4.67 23.92 -14.95
N THR A 50 5.48 24.68 -14.22
CA THR A 50 6.34 25.73 -14.80
C THR A 50 7.39 25.12 -15.72
N VAL A 51 8.05 24.03 -15.28
CA VAL A 51 9.05 23.31 -16.10
C VAL A 51 8.40 22.75 -17.36
N LYS A 52 7.18 22.20 -17.24
CA LYS A 52 6.42 21.67 -18.38
C LYS A 52 6.13 22.73 -19.44
N HIS A 53 5.74 23.95 -19.03
CA HIS A 53 5.53 25.07 -19.96
C HIS A 53 6.82 25.51 -20.66
N LEU A 54 7.95 25.47 -19.96
CA LEU A 54 9.26 25.85 -20.49
C LEU A 54 9.92 24.73 -21.30
N SER A 55 9.37 23.52 -21.30
CA SER A 55 9.96 22.35 -21.96
C SER A 55 9.92 22.39 -23.48
N LEU A 56 9.16 23.31 -24.08
CA LEU A 56 9.03 23.47 -25.53
C LEU A 56 8.71 22.13 -26.28
N GLY A 57 7.96 21.25 -25.65
CA GLY A 57 7.61 19.94 -26.19
C GLY A 57 8.52 18.78 -25.76
N TYR A 58 9.61 19.06 -25.04
CA TYR A 58 10.56 18.02 -24.54
C TYR A 58 10.27 17.61 -23.10
N SER A 59 8.99 17.63 -22.67
CA SER A 59 8.62 17.33 -21.30
C SER A 59 9.01 15.92 -20.85
N SER A 60 8.86 14.89 -21.69
CA SER A 60 9.25 13.52 -21.35
C SER A 60 10.77 13.38 -21.17
N LEU A 61 11.58 14.05 -22.00
CA LEU A 61 13.03 14.07 -21.81
C LEU A 61 13.43 14.73 -20.48
N LEU A 62 12.77 15.83 -20.13
CA LEU A 62 12.99 16.47 -18.83
C LEU A 62 12.50 15.59 -17.68
N ALA A 63 11.40 14.83 -17.85
CA ALA A 63 10.94 13.85 -16.86
C ALA A 63 12.02 12.80 -16.59
N ASP A 64 12.66 12.25 -17.61
CA ASP A 64 13.74 11.28 -17.47
C ASP A 64 14.96 11.86 -16.74
N ILE A 65 15.29 13.13 -17.00
CA ILE A 65 16.37 13.83 -16.29
C ILE A 65 16.02 13.99 -14.81
N TYR A 66 14.81 14.45 -14.48
CA TYR A 66 14.37 14.61 -13.09
C TYR A 66 14.23 13.26 -12.37
N TRP A 67 13.76 12.22 -13.05
CA TRP A 67 13.76 10.86 -12.55
C TRP A 67 15.16 10.38 -12.21
N THR A 68 16.10 10.54 -13.13
CA THR A 68 17.51 10.19 -12.90
C THR A 68 18.09 10.94 -11.69
N ARG A 69 17.79 12.22 -11.56
CA ARG A 69 18.20 13.02 -10.37
C ARG A 69 17.56 12.48 -9.08
N ALA A 70 16.29 12.08 -9.09
CA ALA A 70 15.62 11.49 -7.92
C ALA A 70 16.29 10.18 -7.50
N VAL A 71 16.60 9.30 -8.48
CA VAL A 71 17.30 8.03 -8.23
C VAL A 71 18.72 8.25 -7.68
N GLN A 72 19.49 9.18 -8.27
CA GLN A 72 20.83 9.53 -7.80
C GLN A 72 20.80 10.15 -6.39
N TYR A 73 19.84 11.04 -6.14
CA TYR A 73 19.65 11.67 -4.84
C TYR A 73 19.31 10.63 -3.77
N PHE A 74 18.43 9.68 -4.08
CA PHE A 74 18.10 8.57 -3.20
C PHE A 74 19.30 7.64 -2.97
N GLY A 75 19.94 7.17 -4.06
CA GLY A 75 21.05 6.24 -3.98
C GLY A 75 22.27 6.78 -3.23
N GLY A 76 22.56 8.08 -3.37
CA GLY A 76 23.66 8.72 -2.65
C GLY A 76 23.44 8.83 -1.13
N ARG A 77 22.21 8.61 -0.66
CA ARG A 77 21.83 8.66 0.76
C ARG A 77 21.47 7.30 1.35
N LEU A 78 21.28 6.32 0.48
CA LEU A 78 20.87 4.96 0.87
C LEU A 78 21.87 4.33 1.86
N GLY A 79 21.35 3.70 2.90
CA GLY A 79 22.15 3.02 3.91
C GLY A 79 22.84 3.95 4.94
N GLN A 80 22.65 5.26 4.84
CA GLN A 80 23.19 6.21 5.80
C GLN A 80 22.13 6.57 6.86
N PRO A 81 22.35 6.23 8.14
CA PRO A 81 21.43 6.58 9.21
C PRO A 81 21.27 8.10 9.34
N SER A 82 20.05 8.56 9.61
CA SER A 82 19.74 9.96 9.87
C SER A 82 19.85 10.92 8.66
N MET A 83 19.97 10.40 7.44
CA MET A 83 19.95 11.24 6.24
C MET A 83 18.54 11.79 5.96
N ARG A 84 18.49 13.05 5.58
CA ARG A 84 17.24 13.71 5.16
C ARG A 84 16.99 13.52 3.68
N TYR A 85 15.74 13.23 3.33
CA TYR A 85 15.28 13.01 1.96
C TYR A 85 14.31 14.13 1.50
N ASP A 86 14.62 15.39 1.86
CA ASP A 86 13.72 16.52 1.66
C ASP A 86 13.40 16.78 0.18
N LEU A 87 14.37 16.52 -0.72
CA LEU A 87 14.22 16.74 -2.17
C LEU A 87 13.60 15.54 -2.90
N LEU A 88 13.52 14.36 -2.29
CA LEU A 88 13.07 13.16 -2.99
C LEU A 88 11.65 13.32 -3.53
N TYR A 89 10.71 13.69 -2.67
CA TYR A 89 9.32 13.90 -3.10
C TYR A 89 9.16 15.05 -4.11
N PRO A 90 9.75 16.24 -3.92
CA PRO A 90 9.72 17.30 -4.92
C PRO A 90 10.26 16.87 -6.30
N LEU A 91 11.36 16.13 -6.35
CA LEU A 91 11.91 15.62 -7.61
C LEU A 91 10.95 14.65 -8.30
N LEU A 92 10.34 13.73 -7.54
CA LEU A 92 9.35 12.77 -8.04
C LEU A 92 8.06 13.47 -8.49
N ASP A 93 7.63 14.50 -7.77
CA ASP A 93 6.43 15.27 -8.11
C ASP A 93 6.62 16.04 -9.43
N ILE A 94 7.79 16.70 -9.61
CA ILE A 94 8.15 17.35 -10.87
C ILE A 94 8.23 16.33 -12.00
N THR A 95 8.88 15.19 -11.78
CA THR A 95 8.98 14.09 -12.75
C THR A 95 7.61 13.70 -13.29
N THR A 96 6.67 13.46 -12.38
CA THR A 96 5.32 13.00 -12.69
C THR A 96 4.39 14.10 -13.22
N ASP A 97 4.69 15.38 -12.98
CA ASP A 97 4.02 16.50 -13.65
C ASP A 97 4.47 16.63 -15.11
N LEU A 98 5.76 16.39 -15.38
CA LEU A 98 6.35 16.45 -16.70
C LEU A 98 5.87 15.31 -17.59
N ASP A 99 5.88 14.08 -17.08
CA ASP A 99 5.34 12.91 -17.73
C ASP A 99 4.42 12.11 -16.78
N PRO A 100 3.09 12.31 -16.83
CA PRO A 100 2.12 11.58 -16.02
C PRO A 100 2.06 10.08 -16.29
N HIS A 101 2.66 9.60 -17.39
CA HIS A 101 2.67 8.19 -17.77
C HIS A 101 4.00 7.49 -17.52
N LEU A 102 4.97 8.17 -16.89
CA LEU A 102 6.20 7.54 -16.40
C LEU A 102 5.92 6.70 -15.15
N LEU A 103 5.38 5.50 -15.38
CA LEU A 103 4.88 4.60 -14.33
C LEU A 103 5.95 4.22 -13.31
N GLU A 104 7.20 4.10 -13.76
CA GLU A 104 8.35 3.76 -12.91
C GLU A 104 8.57 4.79 -11.79
N ALA A 105 8.40 6.08 -12.10
CA ALA A 105 8.55 7.15 -11.11
C ALA A 105 7.52 7.04 -9.97
N TYR A 106 6.31 6.59 -10.26
CA TYR A 106 5.30 6.34 -9.23
C TYR A 106 5.61 5.07 -8.43
N GLN A 107 5.92 3.95 -9.10
CA GLN A 107 6.13 2.67 -8.44
C GLN A 107 7.40 2.67 -7.60
N SER A 108 8.56 2.85 -8.22
CA SER A 108 9.83 2.83 -7.51
C SER A 108 10.00 4.07 -6.62
N GLY A 109 9.54 5.24 -7.07
CA GLY A 109 9.58 6.46 -6.26
C GLY A 109 8.78 6.35 -4.97
N SER A 110 7.61 5.70 -4.98
CA SER A 110 6.83 5.46 -3.76
C SER A 110 7.51 4.49 -2.81
N VAL A 111 8.20 3.46 -3.31
CA VAL A 111 8.99 2.54 -2.48
C VAL A 111 10.16 3.27 -1.82
N PHE A 112 10.88 4.11 -2.57
CA PHE A 112 11.96 4.95 -2.00
C PHE A 112 11.45 5.86 -0.88
N LEU A 113 10.23 6.40 -1.04
CA LEU A 113 9.61 7.25 -0.04
C LEU A 113 9.12 6.48 1.19
N SER A 114 8.47 5.32 1.00
CA SER A 114 7.73 4.65 2.07
C SER A 114 8.59 3.83 3.01
N GLN A 115 9.62 3.14 2.48
CA GLN A 115 10.46 2.27 3.29
C GLN A 115 11.10 3.02 4.46
N PRO A 116 11.18 2.38 5.65
CA PRO A 116 11.84 2.99 6.80
C PRO A 116 13.34 3.22 6.54
N GLN A 117 13.92 4.16 7.23
CA GLN A 117 15.37 4.33 7.22
C GLN A 117 16.05 3.12 7.87
N PRO A 118 17.23 2.69 7.39
CA PRO A 118 18.06 3.32 6.35
C PRO A 118 17.75 2.88 4.91
N GLU A 119 16.77 1.98 4.67
CA GLU A 119 16.45 1.41 3.36
C GLU A 119 15.61 2.36 2.49
N GLY A 120 15.00 3.37 3.09
CA GLY A 120 14.17 4.36 2.41
C GLY A 120 14.09 5.69 3.16
N ALA A 121 13.19 6.55 2.71
CA ALA A 121 13.05 7.90 3.27
C ALA A 121 12.19 7.96 4.54
N GLY A 122 11.43 6.93 4.87
CA GLY A 122 10.51 6.90 6.01
C GLY A 122 9.36 7.91 5.88
N GLN A 123 8.88 8.18 4.67
CA GLN A 123 7.85 9.17 4.35
C GLN A 123 6.62 8.52 3.67
N PRO A 124 5.94 7.55 4.32
CA PRO A 124 4.86 6.79 3.69
C PRO A 124 3.67 7.66 3.26
N ASP A 125 3.40 8.80 3.93
CA ASP A 125 2.33 9.70 3.52
C ASP A 125 2.61 10.35 2.16
N LYS A 126 3.87 10.69 1.87
CA LYS A 126 4.28 11.21 0.56
C LYS A 126 4.23 10.13 -0.52
N ALA A 127 4.53 8.89 -0.16
CA ALA A 127 4.39 7.74 -1.07
C ALA A 127 2.92 7.53 -1.46
N VAL A 128 2.00 7.61 -0.50
CA VAL A 128 0.54 7.55 -0.76
C VAL A 128 0.11 8.66 -1.70
N ALA A 129 0.50 9.91 -1.41
CA ALA A 129 0.15 11.06 -2.26
C ALA A 129 0.65 10.89 -3.71
N LEU A 130 1.88 10.38 -3.88
CA LEU A 130 2.46 10.10 -5.20
C LEU A 130 1.69 9.01 -5.94
N LEU A 131 1.36 7.90 -5.27
CA LEU A 131 0.61 6.78 -5.85
C LEU A 131 -0.82 7.19 -6.22
N GLU A 132 -1.49 7.95 -5.37
CA GLU A 132 -2.83 8.47 -5.68
C GLU A 132 -2.82 9.41 -6.89
N LYS A 133 -1.77 10.26 -7.03
CA LYS A 133 -1.53 11.04 -8.24
C LYS A 133 -1.38 10.13 -9.46
N GLY A 134 -0.56 9.07 -9.34
CA GLY A 134 -0.35 8.10 -10.40
C GLY A 134 -1.63 7.36 -10.81
N ILE A 135 -2.46 6.98 -9.85
CA ILE A 135 -3.76 6.31 -10.08
C ILE A 135 -4.74 7.23 -10.82
N ARG A 136 -4.79 8.52 -10.47
CA ARG A 136 -5.64 9.48 -11.19
C ARG A 136 -5.27 9.61 -12.66
N GLU A 137 -3.96 9.62 -12.95
CA GLU A 137 -3.44 9.74 -14.33
C GLU A 137 -3.48 8.40 -15.09
N ASN A 138 -3.39 7.26 -14.38
CA ASN A 138 -3.29 5.91 -14.95
C ASN A 138 -4.24 4.92 -14.26
N PRO A 139 -5.57 5.13 -14.32
CA PRO A 139 -6.53 4.35 -13.53
C PRO A 139 -6.62 2.88 -13.95
N SER A 140 -6.19 2.53 -15.16
CA SER A 140 -6.18 1.17 -15.69
C SER A 140 -4.88 0.40 -15.37
N TYR A 141 -3.95 0.99 -14.65
CA TYR A 141 -2.69 0.33 -14.31
C TYR A 141 -2.72 -0.25 -12.89
N TRP A 142 -3.15 -1.50 -12.75
CA TRP A 142 -3.38 -2.18 -11.47
C TRP A 142 -2.18 -2.20 -10.51
N ARG A 143 -0.94 -2.13 -11.02
CA ARG A 143 0.26 -2.15 -10.17
C ARG A 143 0.37 -0.97 -9.22
N LEU A 144 -0.18 0.20 -9.58
CA LEU A 144 -0.21 1.35 -8.67
C LEU A 144 -1.10 1.09 -7.44
N TYR A 145 -2.26 0.49 -7.66
CA TYR A 145 -3.14 0.07 -6.56
C TYR A 145 -2.50 -1.02 -5.70
N PHE A 146 -1.79 -1.95 -6.34
CA PHE A 146 -1.04 -2.99 -5.65
C PHE A 146 0.02 -2.38 -4.73
N THR A 147 0.83 -1.46 -5.23
CA THR A 147 1.86 -0.77 -4.44
C THR A 147 1.23 0.08 -3.34
N LEU A 148 0.13 0.80 -3.63
CA LEU A 148 -0.62 1.58 -2.63
C LEU A 148 -1.14 0.69 -1.49
N GLY A 149 -1.70 -0.47 -1.82
CA GLY A 149 -2.14 -1.45 -0.85
C GLY A 149 -1.02 -1.92 0.07
N PHE A 150 0.17 -2.16 -0.46
CA PHE A 150 1.32 -2.55 0.33
C PHE A 150 1.89 -1.43 1.20
N VAL A 151 1.95 -0.19 0.72
CA VAL A 151 2.35 0.97 1.53
C VAL A 151 1.40 1.14 2.72
N HIS A 152 0.09 1.04 2.50
CA HIS A 152 -0.88 1.07 3.61
C HIS A 152 -0.71 -0.11 4.56
N TYR A 153 -0.50 -1.33 4.04
CA TYR A 153 -0.40 -2.55 4.84
C TYR A 153 0.87 -2.59 5.68
N ILE A 154 2.04 -2.37 5.06
CA ILE A 154 3.34 -2.59 5.69
C ILE A 154 3.80 -1.34 6.45
N ASP A 155 3.81 -0.19 5.76
CA ASP A 155 4.48 1.01 6.26
C ASP A 155 3.57 1.83 7.18
N ARG A 156 2.26 1.86 6.89
CA ARG A 156 1.28 2.62 7.67
C ARG A 156 0.48 1.77 8.66
N ARG A 157 0.44 0.45 8.47
CA ARG A 157 -0.43 -0.50 9.21
C ARG A 157 -1.91 -0.10 9.18
N ASP A 158 -2.32 0.57 8.12
CA ASP A 158 -3.70 0.96 7.83
C ASP A 158 -4.37 -0.11 7.00
N PHE A 159 -4.92 -1.12 7.68
CA PHE A 159 -5.49 -2.30 7.03
C PHE A 159 -6.75 -1.98 6.22
N LYS A 160 -7.52 -0.95 6.66
CA LYS A 160 -8.72 -0.54 5.93
C LYS A 160 -8.37 0.10 4.59
N SER A 161 -7.47 1.07 4.58
CA SER A 161 -7.01 1.69 3.33
C SER A 161 -6.28 0.69 2.43
N ALA A 162 -5.54 -0.26 3.02
CA ALA A 162 -4.91 -1.35 2.27
C ALA A 162 -5.97 -2.25 1.59
N GLN A 163 -7.04 -2.62 2.30
CA GLN A 163 -8.15 -3.40 1.76
C GLN A 163 -8.78 -2.68 0.57
N GLU A 164 -9.13 -1.40 0.72
CA GLU A 164 -9.74 -0.61 -0.34
C GLU A 164 -8.85 -0.51 -1.59
N ALA A 165 -7.54 -0.32 -1.40
CA ALA A 165 -6.57 -0.25 -2.50
C ALA A 165 -6.47 -1.59 -3.26
N PHE A 166 -6.33 -2.71 -2.54
CA PHE A 166 -6.27 -4.04 -3.15
C PHE A 166 -7.60 -4.41 -3.84
N GLU A 167 -8.75 -4.09 -3.25
CA GLU A 167 -10.05 -4.35 -3.83
C GLU A 167 -10.24 -3.56 -5.14
N LYS A 168 -10.02 -2.25 -5.13
CA LYS A 168 -10.09 -1.41 -6.34
C LYS A 168 -9.15 -1.92 -7.42
N GLY A 169 -7.90 -2.21 -7.07
CA GLY A 169 -6.91 -2.71 -8.00
C GLY A 169 -7.24 -4.10 -8.56
N SER A 170 -7.88 -4.97 -7.78
CA SER A 170 -8.30 -6.31 -8.22
C SER A 170 -9.36 -6.31 -9.31
N ASN A 171 -10.09 -5.20 -9.47
CA ASN A 171 -11.12 -5.02 -10.49
C ASN A 171 -10.57 -4.40 -11.77
N VAL A 172 -9.30 -4.00 -11.80
CA VAL A 172 -8.63 -3.49 -13.00
C VAL A 172 -8.29 -4.66 -13.93
N PRO A 173 -8.55 -4.56 -15.25
CA PRO A 173 -8.21 -5.62 -16.19
C PRO A 173 -6.73 -6.03 -16.12
N GLY A 174 -6.45 -7.33 -16.12
CA GLY A 174 -5.09 -7.87 -16.02
C GLY A 174 -4.49 -7.86 -14.62
N ALA A 175 -5.25 -7.47 -13.60
CA ALA A 175 -4.80 -7.54 -12.21
C ALA A 175 -4.58 -8.99 -11.75
N LEU A 176 -3.65 -9.16 -10.81
CA LEU A 176 -3.37 -10.47 -10.23
C LEU A 176 -4.53 -10.94 -9.33
N PRO A 177 -5.01 -12.19 -9.48
CA PRO A 177 -6.04 -12.76 -8.59
C PRO A 177 -5.68 -12.68 -7.11
N PHE A 178 -4.40 -12.71 -6.79
CA PHE A 178 -3.85 -12.53 -5.45
C PHE A 178 -4.33 -11.23 -4.76
N MET A 179 -4.60 -10.16 -5.51
CA MET A 179 -5.09 -8.90 -4.94
C MET A 179 -6.45 -9.06 -4.24
N LYS A 180 -7.34 -9.91 -4.74
CA LYS A 180 -8.61 -10.22 -4.06
C LYS A 180 -8.39 -10.91 -2.72
N VAL A 181 -7.43 -11.85 -2.67
CA VAL A 181 -7.04 -12.51 -1.44
C VAL A 181 -6.46 -11.52 -0.43
N MET A 182 -5.62 -10.59 -0.90
CA MET A 182 -5.06 -9.54 -0.03
C MET A 182 -6.14 -8.61 0.51
N ALA A 183 -7.09 -8.19 -0.32
CA ALA A 183 -8.23 -7.38 0.13
C ALA A 183 -9.02 -8.08 1.25
N ALA A 184 -9.35 -9.36 1.07
CA ALA A 184 -10.08 -10.16 2.07
C ALA A 184 -9.30 -10.28 3.39
N ARG A 185 -7.99 -10.54 3.32
CA ARG A 185 -7.11 -10.58 4.51
C ARG A 185 -7.00 -9.24 5.23
N MET A 186 -6.97 -8.14 4.49
CA MET A 186 -6.91 -6.81 5.10
C MET A 186 -8.23 -6.45 5.79
N ALA A 187 -9.37 -6.86 5.22
CA ALA A 187 -10.68 -6.71 5.86
C ALA A 187 -10.74 -7.46 7.20
N GLU A 188 -10.22 -8.70 7.27
CA GLU A 188 -10.11 -9.42 8.54
C GLU A 188 -9.26 -8.69 9.57
N ARG A 189 -8.12 -8.12 9.14
CA ARG A 189 -7.21 -7.39 10.03
C ARG A 189 -7.79 -6.04 10.51
N SER A 190 -8.71 -5.47 9.75
CA SER A 190 -9.44 -4.26 10.15
C SER A 190 -10.67 -4.53 11.02
N ASP A 191 -10.90 -5.80 11.42
CA ASP A 191 -12.09 -6.28 12.14
C ASP A 191 -13.42 -6.02 11.38
N ASP A 192 -13.37 -5.80 10.07
CA ASP A 192 -14.57 -5.70 9.23
C ASP A 192 -14.97 -7.09 8.71
N ILE A 193 -15.61 -7.85 9.64
CA ILE A 193 -16.00 -9.23 9.37
C ILE A 193 -16.98 -9.31 8.19
N SER A 194 -17.87 -8.35 8.03
CA SER A 194 -18.86 -8.34 6.95
C SER A 194 -18.19 -8.21 5.57
N THR A 195 -17.29 -7.26 5.44
CA THR A 195 -16.50 -7.09 4.21
C THR A 195 -15.57 -8.28 3.97
N ALA A 196 -14.93 -8.80 5.02
CA ALA A 196 -14.09 -9.99 4.90
C ALA A 196 -14.85 -11.21 4.37
N MET A 197 -16.05 -11.48 4.90
CA MET A 197 -16.91 -12.57 4.41
C MET A 197 -17.31 -12.37 2.95
N TYR A 198 -17.72 -11.16 2.58
CA TYR A 198 -18.05 -10.83 1.19
C TYR A 198 -16.87 -11.08 0.24
N LEU A 199 -15.69 -10.60 0.60
CA LEU A 199 -14.49 -10.73 -0.23
C LEU A 199 -14.00 -12.19 -0.31
N TRP A 200 -14.02 -12.95 0.80
CA TRP A 200 -13.67 -14.37 0.77
C TRP A 200 -14.66 -15.20 -0.05
N LYS A 201 -15.95 -14.87 0.01
CA LYS A 201 -16.94 -15.48 -0.85
C LYS A 201 -16.66 -15.20 -2.32
N ALA A 202 -16.33 -13.97 -2.68
CA ALA A 202 -15.94 -13.61 -4.03
C ALA A 202 -14.66 -14.34 -4.50
N VAL A 203 -13.66 -14.51 -3.61
CA VAL A 203 -12.48 -15.33 -3.91
C VAL A 203 -12.87 -16.78 -4.19
N TYR A 204 -13.72 -17.37 -3.34
CA TYR A 204 -14.19 -18.75 -3.50
C TYR A 204 -14.92 -18.98 -4.81
N GLU A 205 -15.78 -18.05 -5.22
CA GLU A 205 -16.60 -18.15 -6.43
C GLU A 205 -15.78 -18.00 -7.73
N VAL A 206 -14.75 -17.17 -7.71
CA VAL A 206 -13.98 -16.81 -8.92
C VAL A 206 -12.74 -17.67 -9.12
N THR A 207 -12.13 -18.20 -8.04
CA THR A 207 -10.88 -18.93 -8.17
C THR A 207 -11.08 -20.33 -8.77
N ALA A 208 -10.20 -20.67 -9.73
CA ALA A 208 -10.09 -22.03 -10.27
C ALA A 208 -9.08 -22.88 -9.47
N ASP A 209 -8.26 -22.27 -8.61
CA ASP A 209 -7.24 -22.96 -7.81
C ASP A 209 -7.89 -23.67 -6.60
N PRO A 210 -7.80 -25.02 -6.51
CA PRO A 210 -8.39 -25.78 -5.41
C PRO A 210 -7.84 -25.38 -4.03
N THR A 211 -6.55 -25.04 -3.95
CA THR A 211 -5.88 -24.66 -2.70
C THR A 211 -6.38 -23.31 -2.19
N VAL A 212 -6.52 -22.35 -3.10
CA VAL A 212 -7.10 -21.04 -2.80
C VAL A 212 -8.56 -21.18 -2.40
N LYS A 213 -9.31 -22.07 -3.07
CA LYS A 213 -10.72 -22.35 -2.78
C LYS A 213 -10.89 -22.97 -1.38
N GLU A 214 -10.06 -23.95 -1.02
CA GLU A 214 -10.05 -24.55 0.31
C GLU A 214 -9.69 -23.51 1.39
N THR A 215 -8.70 -22.67 1.11
CA THR A 215 -8.30 -21.57 2.02
C THR A 215 -9.46 -20.61 2.24
N ALA A 216 -10.15 -20.19 1.18
CA ALA A 216 -11.31 -19.30 1.28
C ALA A 216 -12.44 -19.92 2.12
N MET A 217 -12.72 -21.22 1.96
CA MET A 217 -13.70 -21.93 2.80
C MET A 217 -13.31 -21.93 4.28
N LYS A 218 -12.03 -22.15 4.60
CA LYS A 218 -11.54 -22.14 5.99
C LYS A 218 -11.68 -20.74 6.62
N HIS A 219 -11.40 -19.67 5.84
CA HIS A 219 -11.64 -18.31 6.31
C HIS A 219 -13.12 -18.04 6.54
N LEU A 220 -14.00 -18.39 5.59
CA LEU A 220 -15.45 -18.22 5.72
C LEU A 220 -16.01 -18.97 6.93
N ALA A 221 -15.61 -20.24 7.12
CA ALA A 221 -16.02 -21.00 8.29
C ALA A 221 -15.56 -20.38 9.61
N SER A 222 -14.31 -19.89 9.66
CA SER A 222 -13.76 -19.24 10.86
C SER A 222 -14.46 -17.92 11.18
N LEU A 223 -14.76 -17.09 10.16
CA LEU A 223 -15.51 -15.85 10.31
C LEU A 223 -16.95 -16.11 10.76
N GLN A 224 -17.62 -17.11 10.18
CA GLN A 224 -18.97 -17.49 10.61
C GLN A 224 -18.97 -17.96 12.07
N ALA A 225 -18.02 -18.84 12.45
CA ALA A 225 -17.89 -19.28 13.84
C ALA A 225 -17.63 -18.11 14.80
N THR A 226 -16.85 -17.10 14.40
CA THR A 226 -16.62 -15.89 15.18
C THR A 226 -17.93 -15.11 15.41
N LEU A 227 -18.76 -14.93 14.36
CA LEU A 227 -20.06 -14.28 14.46
C LEU A 227 -21.04 -15.08 15.35
N ASP A 228 -21.08 -16.39 15.15
CA ASP A 228 -21.96 -17.27 15.94
C ASP A 228 -21.60 -17.22 17.42
N MET A 229 -20.30 -17.32 17.76
CA MET A 229 -19.84 -17.23 19.14
C MET A 229 -20.18 -15.89 19.77
N ALA A 230 -20.04 -14.77 19.03
CA ALA A 230 -20.42 -13.45 19.51
C ALA A 230 -21.92 -13.32 19.77
N GLU A 231 -22.76 -13.89 18.90
CA GLU A 231 -24.21 -13.91 19.08
C GLU A 231 -24.63 -14.80 20.26
N LEU A 232 -24.04 -15.98 20.37
CA LEU A 232 -24.27 -16.89 21.49
C LEU A 232 -23.86 -16.26 22.83
N ALA A 233 -22.72 -15.56 22.87
CA ALA A 233 -22.26 -14.85 24.06
C ALA A 233 -23.27 -13.78 24.50
N ARG A 234 -23.86 -13.03 23.57
CA ARG A 234 -24.94 -12.07 23.86
C ARG A 234 -26.16 -12.75 24.49
N ARG A 235 -26.56 -13.94 23.97
CA ARG A 235 -27.67 -14.70 24.51
C ARG A 235 -27.38 -15.28 25.90
N VAL A 236 -26.17 -15.75 26.16
CA VAL A 236 -25.69 -16.19 27.49
C VAL A 236 -25.74 -15.02 28.49
N GLN A 237 -25.27 -13.85 28.09
CA GLN A 237 -25.33 -12.66 28.95
C GLN A 237 -26.79 -12.25 29.26
N PHE A 238 -27.66 -12.26 28.28
CA PHE A 238 -29.09 -11.97 28.48
C PHE A 238 -29.78 -12.99 29.41
N TYR A 239 -29.43 -14.28 29.29
CA TYR A 239 -29.88 -15.29 30.22
C TYR A 239 -29.43 -14.98 31.66
N ARG A 240 -28.15 -14.64 31.86
CA ARG A 240 -27.57 -14.27 33.13
C ARG A 240 -28.29 -13.08 33.77
N GLU A 241 -28.62 -12.06 32.99
CA GLU A 241 -29.35 -10.87 33.47
C GLU A 241 -30.76 -11.21 33.96
N LYS A 242 -31.43 -12.17 33.31
CA LYS A 242 -32.76 -12.61 33.68
C LYS A 242 -32.80 -13.63 34.82
N ALA A 243 -31.89 -14.60 34.78
CA ALA A 243 -31.88 -15.73 35.73
C ALA A 243 -31.00 -15.48 36.98
N GLY A 244 -30.17 -14.42 36.99
CA GLY A 244 -29.23 -14.14 38.06
C GLY A 244 -27.98 -15.03 38.09
N ALA A 245 -27.89 -16.03 37.19
CA ALA A 245 -26.77 -16.98 37.13
C ALA A 245 -26.46 -17.34 35.68
N LEU A 246 -25.24 -17.80 35.42
CA LEU A 246 -24.86 -18.30 34.09
C LEU A 246 -25.63 -19.62 33.79
N PRO A 247 -25.96 -19.89 32.52
CA PRO A 247 -26.54 -21.16 32.13
C PRO A 247 -25.49 -22.28 32.28
N THR A 248 -25.93 -23.45 32.72
CA THR A 248 -25.07 -24.62 32.88
C THR A 248 -24.96 -25.46 31.62
N SER A 249 -25.94 -25.28 30.72
CA SER A 249 -26.02 -26.02 29.44
C SER A 249 -26.79 -25.23 28.38
N TRP A 250 -26.67 -25.62 27.12
CA TRP A 250 -27.49 -25.11 26.04
C TRP A 250 -29.00 -25.36 26.25
N THR A 251 -29.33 -26.45 26.97
CA THR A 251 -30.73 -26.80 27.31
C THR A 251 -31.41 -25.70 28.13
N ASP A 252 -30.68 -24.98 28.97
CA ASP A 252 -31.23 -23.90 29.80
C ASP A 252 -31.68 -22.72 28.91
N LEU A 253 -30.88 -22.40 27.85
CA LEU A 253 -31.28 -21.34 26.89
C LEU A 253 -32.42 -21.81 25.97
N VAL A 254 -32.47 -23.10 25.64
CA VAL A 254 -33.60 -23.65 24.85
C VAL A 254 -34.89 -23.61 25.67
N ARG A 255 -34.83 -23.99 26.95
CA ARG A 255 -36.00 -23.98 27.86
C ARG A 255 -36.58 -22.58 28.06
N THR A 256 -35.73 -21.56 28.03
CA THR A 256 -36.14 -20.16 28.15
C THR A 256 -36.55 -19.51 26.84
N GLY A 257 -36.50 -20.26 25.71
CA GLY A 257 -36.83 -19.78 24.39
C GLY A 257 -35.77 -18.87 23.74
N LEU A 258 -34.59 -18.76 24.37
CA LEU A 258 -33.49 -17.96 23.83
C LEU A 258 -32.77 -18.65 22.66
N LEU A 259 -32.85 -19.98 22.60
CA LEU A 259 -32.36 -20.79 21.48
C LEU A 259 -33.46 -21.76 21.04
N ARG A 260 -33.46 -22.12 19.75
CA ARG A 260 -34.37 -23.14 19.19
C ARG A 260 -33.85 -24.57 19.37
N GLY A 261 -32.55 -24.71 19.63
CA GLY A 261 -31.85 -25.99 19.76
C GLY A 261 -30.40 -25.78 20.18
N VAL A 262 -29.65 -26.87 20.29
CA VAL A 262 -28.20 -26.81 20.53
C VAL A 262 -27.53 -26.15 19.33
N PRO A 263 -26.73 -25.07 19.53
CA PRO A 263 -26.10 -24.40 18.43
C PRO A 263 -24.93 -25.24 17.84
N LEU A 264 -24.87 -25.31 16.52
CA LEU A 264 -23.86 -26.06 15.77
C LEU A 264 -22.90 -25.08 15.06
N ASP A 265 -21.62 -25.43 15.05
CA ASP A 265 -20.62 -24.72 14.29
C ASP A 265 -20.75 -24.97 12.77
N PRO A 266 -20.04 -24.23 11.91
CA PRO A 266 -20.11 -24.39 10.46
C PRO A 266 -19.72 -25.80 9.95
N ASN A 267 -19.06 -26.62 10.76
CA ASN A 267 -18.74 -28.01 10.44
C ASN A 267 -19.73 -29.03 11.04
N GLY A 268 -20.81 -28.52 11.70
CA GLY A 268 -21.89 -29.35 12.25
C GLY A 268 -21.63 -29.91 13.64
N ALA A 269 -20.57 -29.51 14.32
CA ALA A 269 -20.33 -29.88 15.72
C ALA A 269 -20.95 -28.87 16.68
N ALA A 270 -21.38 -29.33 17.88
CA ALA A 270 -21.95 -28.44 18.87
C ALA A 270 -20.88 -27.49 19.45
N TYR A 271 -21.22 -26.21 19.62
CA TYR A 271 -20.39 -25.28 20.38
C TYR A 271 -20.30 -25.72 21.85
N LYS A 272 -19.15 -25.51 22.47
CA LYS A 272 -18.95 -25.72 23.92
C LYS A 272 -19.32 -24.45 24.69
N LEU A 273 -20.17 -24.61 25.68
CA LEU A 273 -20.44 -23.61 26.69
C LEU A 273 -19.54 -23.88 27.90
N MET A 274 -18.64 -22.94 28.19
CA MET A 274 -17.70 -23.07 29.30
C MET A 274 -18.35 -22.57 30.62
N PRO A 275 -17.87 -23.05 31.78
CA PRO A 275 -18.44 -22.65 33.08
C PRO A 275 -18.39 -21.15 33.38
N ASP A 276 -17.46 -20.42 32.75
CA ASP A 276 -17.34 -18.96 32.84
C ASP A 276 -18.28 -18.19 31.90
N GLY A 277 -19.10 -18.94 31.11
CA GLY A 277 -20.01 -18.39 30.09
C GLY A 277 -19.36 -18.11 28.75
N THR A 278 -18.07 -18.42 28.58
CA THR A 278 -17.41 -18.31 27.28
C THR A 278 -17.82 -19.45 26.35
N ILE A 279 -17.73 -19.19 25.04
CA ILE A 279 -18.14 -20.12 24.01
C ILE A 279 -16.94 -20.50 23.17
N GLN A 280 -16.79 -21.77 22.87
CA GLN A 280 -15.69 -22.30 22.07
C GLN A 280 -16.22 -23.27 21.00
N VAL A 281 -15.50 -23.37 19.90
CA VAL A 281 -15.71 -24.44 18.93
C VAL A 281 -15.22 -25.76 19.49
N GLU A 282 -15.79 -26.89 19.03
CA GLU A 282 -15.40 -28.24 19.48
C GLU A 282 -13.92 -28.55 19.13
N ASP A 283 -13.49 -28.27 17.90
CA ASP A 283 -12.12 -28.50 17.43
C ASP A 283 -11.54 -27.21 16.78
N PRO A 284 -10.73 -26.43 17.51
CA PRO A 284 -10.13 -25.19 16.98
C PRO A 284 -9.25 -25.40 15.74
N ARG A 285 -8.72 -26.60 15.50
CA ARG A 285 -7.88 -26.91 14.34
C ARG A 285 -8.66 -26.83 13.02
N LYS A 286 -9.99 -26.99 13.07
CA LYS A 286 -10.88 -26.84 11.91
C LYS A 286 -11.16 -25.36 11.57
N PHE A 287 -10.80 -24.45 12.45
CA PHE A 287 -11.04 -23.02 12.32
C PHE A 287 -9.75 -22.22 12.53
N PRO A 288 -8.75 -22.35 11.64
CA PRO A 288 -7.41 -21.82 11.85
C PRO A 288 -7.33 -20.29 11.86
N PHE A 289 -8.40 -19.61 11.44
CA PHE A 289 -8.49 -18.14 11.34
C PHE A 289 -9.52 -17.55 12.31
N LEU A 290 -9.86 -18.26 13.39
CA LEU A 290 -10.70 -17.70 14.44
C LEU A 290 -10.04 -16.45 15.02
N SER A 291 -10.78 -15.34 15.03
CA SER A 291 -10.36 -14.17 15.80
C SER A 291 -10.49 -14.51 17.30
N PRO A 292 -9.43 -14.33 18.12
CA PRO A 292 -9.57 -14.43 19.56
C PRO A 292 -10.57 -13.37 19.98
N GLY A 293 -11.71 -13.80 20.55
CA GLY A 293 -12.76 -12.89 20.99
C GLY A 293 -12.18 -11.77 21.84
N ARG A 294 -12.56 -10.54 21.57
CA ARG A 294 -12.25 -9.41 22.48
C ARG A 294 -12.81 -9.74 23.85
N ARG A 295 -11.91 -9.85 24.85
CA ARG A 295 -12.27 -9.92 26.26
C ARG A 295 -12.85 -8.60 26.72
#